data_f7715c0c60a1546bdd87989a3924a51b
#
_entry.id   f7715c0c60a1546bdd87989a3924a51b
#
_cell.length_a   1.000
_cell.length_b   1.000
_cell.length_c   1.000
_cell.angle_alpha   90.00
_cell.angle_beta   90.00
_cell.angle_gamma   90.00
#
_symmetry.space_group_name_H-M   'P 1'
#
loop_
_entity.id
_entity.type
_entity.pdbx_description
1 polymer ?
#
loop_
_entity_poly.entity_id
_entity_poly.type
_entity_poly.pdbx_seq_one_letter_code
_entity_poly.pdbx_strand_id
1 'polypeptide(L)'
;MNKRLFIALTLILLLTTYKLGNEINLNLGVKKIIIENNNILSEKQVKEDLLFLYEKNLFFLNKNLIKKQIDKNSLIESFKIKKIYPNTVKIQVFEKEPVFILQNKKKRYYFTKKNLLIN
;
A
#
# COMPACT_ATOMS: atom_id res chain seq x y z
N MET A 1 41.12 17.80 25.65
CA MET A 1 39.75 17.73 26.25
C MET A 1 39.83 16.87 27.53
N ASN A 2 39.38 17.40 28.67
CA ASN A 2 39.46 16.69 29.96
C ASN A 2 38.54 15.46 29.91
N LYS A 3 39.09 14.29 30.31
CA LYS A 3 38.34 13.00 30.36
C LYS A 3 36.97 13.14 31.07
N ARG A 4 36.93 13.94 32.14
CA ARG A 4 35.70 14.24 32.89
C ARG A 4 34.66 14.97 32.07
N LEU A 5 35.07 15.92 31.23
CA LEU A 5 34.19 16.69 30.36
C LEU A 5 33.64 15.83 29.23
N PHE A 6 34.44 14.94 28.68
CA PHE A 6 34.00 13.97 27.67
C PHE A 6 32.96 13.01 28.24
N ILE A 7 33.17 12.47 29.44
CA ILE A 7 32.20 11.57 30.12
C ILE A 7 30.89 12.30 30.38
N ALA A 8 30.92 13.54 30.87
CA ALA A 8 29.73 14.34 31.13
C ALA A 8 28.94 14.60 29.85
N LEU A 9 29.61 14.92 28.74
CA LEU A 9 29.01 15.20 27.45
C LEU A 9 28.34 13.95 26.86
N THR A 10 29.00 12.78 26.99
CA THR A 10 28.44 11.49 26.55
C THR A 10 27.21 11.11 27.37
N LEU A 11 27.20 11.38 28.68
CA LEU A 11 26.10 11.08 29.58
C LEU A 11 24.88 11.97 29.28
N ILE A 12 25.09 13.27 28.99
CA ILE A 12 24.03 14.18 28.54
C ILE A 12 23.44 13.71 27.21
N LEU A 13 24.28 13.29 26.25
CA LEU A 13 23.85 12.79 24.95
C LEU A 13 23.02 11.52 25.08
N LEU A 14 23.39 10.59 25.95
CA LEU A 14 22.62 9.38 26.27
C LEU A 14 21.27 9.70 26.93
N LEU A 15 21.23 10.67 27.85
CA LEU A 15 19.99 11.08 28.50
C LEU A 15 19.02 11.78 27.55
N THR A 16 19.52 12.57 26.61
CA THR A 16 18.67 13.23 25.59
C THR A 16 18.11 12.22 24.60
N THR A 17 18.89 11.22 24.16
CA THR A 17 18.41 10.17 23.25
C THR A 17 17.39 9.24 23.91
N TYR A 18 17.51 8.97 25.22
CA TYR A 18 16.54 8.18 25.97
C TYR A 18 15.14 8.82 26.02
N LYS A 19 15.07 10.13 26.22
CA LYS A 19 13.78 10.84 26.23
C LYS A 19 13.12 10.89 24.85
N LEU A 20 13.88 11.15 23.78
CA LEU A 20 13.34 11.16 22.42
C LEU A 20 12.77 9.78 22.01
N GLY A 21 13.41 8.67 22.40
CA GLY A 21 12.96 7.31 22.04
C GLY A 21 11.60 6.94 22.63
N ASN A 22 11.23 7.48 23.79
CA ASN A 22 9.99 7.13 24.48
C ASN A 22 8.75 7.92 23.99
N GLU A 23 8.93 9.07 23.33
CA GLU A 23 7.82 9.90 22.87
C GLU A 23 7.47 9.71 21.38
N ILE A 24 8.35 9.07 20.61
CA ILE A 24 8.10 8.78 19.19
C ILE A 24 7.27 7.51 19.07
N ASN A 25 6.00 7.59 19.40
CA ASN A 25 5.03 6.54 19.10
C ASN A 25 4.63 6.64 17.62
N LEU A 26 5.56 6.25 16.73
CA LEU A 26 5.30 6.20 15.29
C LEU A 26 4.29 5.08 15.03
N ASN A 27 3.01 5.43 15.06
CA ASN A 27 1.96 4.52 14.63
C ASN A 27 2.05 4.36 13.11
N LEU A 28 2.91 3.43 12.68
CA LEU A 28 3.16 3.08 11.28
C LEU A 28 2.13 2.08 10.73
N GLY A 29 1.06 1.81 11.46
CA GLY A 29 -0.05 1.00 10.96
C GLY A 29 -0.74 1.70 9.79
N VAL A 30 -1.09 0.95 8.75
CA VAL A 30 -1.82 1.48 7.60
C VAL A 30 -3.21 1.95 8.05
N LYS A 31 -3.50 3.24 7.87
CA LYS A 31 -4.80 3.87 8.19
C LYS A 31 -5.55 4.32 6.94
N LYS A 32 -4.84 4.53 5.84
CA LYS A 32 -5.43 5.02 4.59
C LYS A 32 -4.88 4.26 3.40
N ILE A 33 -5.79 3.83 2.53
CA ILE A 33 -5.47 3.24 1.22
C ILE A 33 -6.05 4.15 0.14
N ILE A 34 -5.20 4.57 -0.79
CA ILE A 34 -5.56 5.39 -1.94
C ILE A 34 -5.35 4.55 -3.19
N ILE A 35 -6.40 4.42 -3.99
CA ILE A 35 -6.34 3.74 -5.29
C ILE A 35 -6.37 4.81 -6.39
N GLU A 36 -5.53 4.64 -7.38
CA GLU A 36 -5.45 5.54 -8.53
C GLU A 36 -5.46 4.75 -9.84
N ASN A 37 -5.89 5.40 -10.91
CA ASN A 37 -5.93 4.85 -12.27
C ASN A 37 -6.94 3.70 -12.46
N ASN A 38 -7.95 3.64 -11.61
CA ASN A 38 -9.05 2.68 -11.75
C ASN A 38 -10.14 3.30 -12.64
N ASN A 39 -10.28 2.81 -13.86
CA ASN A 39 -11.28 3.28 -14.83
C ASN A 39 -12.48 2.32 -14.94
N ILE A 40 -12.20 1.02 -14.98
CA ILE A 40 -13.21 -0.05 -15.12
C ILE A 40 -13.56 -0.60 -13.74
N LEU A 41 -12.56 -0.80 -12.90
CA LEU A 41 -12.72 -1.29 -11.54
C LEU A 41 -13.19 -0.18 -10.61
N SER A 42 -14.16 -0.49 -9.77
CA SER A 42 -14.54 0.45 -8.71
C SER A 42 -13.45 0.50 -7.64
N GLU A 43 -13.16 1.70 -7.15
CA GLU A 43 -12.23 1.91 -6.03
C GLU A 43 -12.60 1.05 -4.81
N LYS A 44 -13.90 0.88 -4.57
CA LYS A 44 -14.44 0.08 -3.47
C LYS A 44 -14.02 -1.39 -3.58
N GLN A 45 -14.17 -2.01 -4.76
CA GLN A 45 -13.77 -3.39 -4.99
C GLN A 45 -12.28 -3.62 -4.73
N VAL A 46 -11.43 -2.75 -5.28
CA VAL A 46 -9.98 -2.87 -5.06
C VAL A 46 -9.60 -2.66 -3.60
N LYS A 47 -10.29 -1.76 -2.88
CA LYS A 47 -10.08 -1.56 -1.44
C LYS A 47 -10.51 -2.75 -0.62
N GLU A 48 -11.63 -3.39 -0.94
CA GLU A 48 -12.11 -4.60 -0.27
C GLU A 48 -11.09 -5.73 -0.35
N ASP A 49 -10.47 -5.94 -1.51
CA ASP A 49 -9.41 -6.93 -1.70
C ASP A 49 -8.15 -6.63 -0.86
N LEU A 50 -8.00 -5.39 -0.43
CA LEU A 50 -6.83 -4.87 0.28
C LEU A 50 -7.09 -4.52 1.75
N LEU A 51 -8.26 -4.87 2.29
CA LEU A 51 -8.62 -4.59 3.70
C LEU A 51 -7.59 -5.14 4.70
N PHE A 52 -6.96 -6.27 4.40
CA PHE A 52 -5.92 -6.86 5.24
C PHE A 52 -4.71 -5.94 5.46
N LEU A 53 -4.53 -4.89 4.65
CA LEU A 53 -3.44 -3.93 4.81
C LEU A 53 -3.61 -3.05 6.05
N TYR A 54 -4.84 -2.78 6.49
CA TYR A 54 -5.10 -1.97 7.69
C TYR A 54 -4.55 -2.59 8.98
N GLU A 55 -4.25 -3.88 8.98
CA GLU A 55 -3.63 -4.58 10.11
C GLU A 55 -2.10 -4.63 10.03
N LYS A 56 -1.52 -4.11 8.96
CA LYS A 56 -0.08 -4.23 8.69
C LYS A 56 0.66 -2.94 8.98
N ASN A 57 1.89 -3.12 9.48
CA ASN A 57 2.82 -2.01 9.62
C ASN A 57 3.35 -1.61 8.24
N LEU A 58 3.23 -0.32 7.91
CA LEU A 58 3.63 0.24 6.62
C LEU A 58 5.12 0.01 6.30
N PHE A 59 5.98 0.04 7.33
CA PHE A 59 7.42 -0.14 7.15
C PHE A 59 7.75 -1.54 6.64
N PHE A 60 7.14 -2.56 7.26
CA PHE A 60 7.36 -3.98 6.92
C PHE A 60 6.41 -4.50 5.83
N LEU A 61 5.67 -3.62 5.17
CA LEU A 61 4.72 -4.03 4.15
C LEU A 61 5.43 -4.71 2.97
N ASN A 62 5.07 -5.97 2.73
CA ASN A 62 5.62 -6.79 1.66
C ASN A 62 4.78 -6.66 0.39
N LYS A 63 5.43 -6.27 -0.71
CA LYS A 63 4.80 -6.16 -2.04
C LYS A 63 4.18 -7.47 -2.53
N ASN A 64 4.79 -8.62 -2.18
CA ASN A 64 4.31 -9.92 -2.63
C ASN A 64 2.94 -10.30 -2.05
N LEU A 65 2.62 -9.84 -0.84
CA LEU A 65 1.30 -10.06 -0.25
C LEU A 65 0.23 -9.29 -1.02
N ILE A 66 0.52 -8.04 -1.38
CA ILE A 66 -0.38 -7.21 -2.19
C ILE A 66 -0.54 -7.82 -3.58
N LYS A 67 0.57 -8.26 -4.19
CA LYS A 67 0.55 -8.91 -5.49
C LYS A 67 -0.39 -10.12 -5.52
N LYS A 68 -0.29 -11.02 -4.55
CA LYS A 68 -1.14 -12.22 -4.47
C LYS A 68 -2.64 -11.89 -4.43
N GLN A 69 -3.03 -10.77 -3.85
CA GLN A 69 -4.43 -10.37 -3.80
C GLN A 69 -4.87 -9.68 -5.09
N ILE A 70 -4.04 -8.78 -5.61
CA ILE A 70 -4.34 -8.06 -6.85
C ILE A 70 -4.37 -9.00 -8.06
N ASP A 71 -3.50 -10.00 -8.11
CA ASP A 71 -3.45 -10.99 -9.20
C ASP A 71 -4.73 -11.86 -9.28
N LYS A 72 -5.55 -11.89 -8.23
CA LYS A 72 -6.88 -12.55 -8.28
C LYS A 72 -7.86 -11.80 -9.19
N ASN A 73 -7.65 -10.51 -9.35
CA ASN A 73 -8.48 -9.70 -10.24
C ASN A 73 -7.91 -9.73 -11.65
N SER A 74 -8.61 -10.46 -12.50
CA SER A 74 -8.18 -10.68 -13.90
C SER A 74 -8.17 -9.41 -14.76
N LEU A 75 -8.82 -8.33 -14.31
CA LEU A 75 -8.82 -7.02 -14.98
C LEU A 75 -7.52 -6.25 -14.79
N ILE A 76 -6.77 -6.53 -13.74
CA ILE A 76 -5.53 -5.81 -13.44
C ILE A 76 -4.37 -6.45 -14.23
N GLU A 77 -3.65 -5.64 -14.99
CA GLU A 77 -2.45 -6.05 -15.70
C GLU A 77 -1.21 -5.90 -14.81
N SER A 78 -1.11 -4.76 -14.15
CA SER A 78 0.01 -4.45 -13.25
C SER A 78 -0.38 -3.41 -12.20
N PHE A 79 0.49 -3.19 -11.23
CA PHE A 79 0.28 -2.18 -10.19
C PHE A 79 1.59 -1.62 -9.66
N LYS A 80 1.54 -0.39 -9.15
CA LYS A 80 2.64 0.26 -8.43
C LYS A 80 2.20 0.60 -7.02
N ILE A 81 3.11 0.44 -6.05
CA ILE A 81 2.87 0.77 -4.65
C ILE A 81 3.78 1.93 -4.26
N LYS A 82 3.19 2.94 -3.60
CA LYS A 82 3.92 4.03 -2.96
C LYS A 82 3.52 4.09 -1.49
N LYS A 83 4.50 3.97 -0.61
CA LYS A 83 4.32 4.19 0.83
C LYS A 83 4.39 5.69 1.10
N ILE A 84 3.38 6.23 1.76
CA ILE A 84 3.33 7.64 2.19
C ILE A 84 3.24 7.63 3.71
N TYR A 85 4.38 7.89 4.33
CA TYR A 85 4.48 7.90 5.78
C TYR A 85 3.64 9.04 6.39
N PRO A 86 3.11 8.86 7.62
CA PRO A 86 3.38 7.71 8.50
C PRO A 86 2.48 6.49 8.26
N ASN A 87 1.34 6.58 7.57
CA ASN A 87 0.28 5.56 7.65
C ASN A 87 -0.56 5.37 6.37
N THR A 88 -0.09 5.81 5.21
CA THR A 88 -0.86 5.76 3.96
C THR A 88 -0.17 4.89 2.92
N VAL A 89 -0.94 4.01 2.27
CA VAL A 89 -0.52 3.25 1.09
C VAL A 89 -1.25 3.80 -0.11
N LYS A 90 -0.51 4.20 -1.14
CA LYS A 90 -1.05 4.55 -2.45
C LYS A 90 -0.76 3.40 -3.42
N ILE A 91 -1.80 2.91 -4.10
CA ILE A 91 -1.73 1.85 -5.09
C ILE A 91 -2.26 2.39 -6.41
N GLN A 92 -1.40 2.43 -7.39
CA GLN A 92 -1.75 2.79 -8.75
C GLN A 92 -1.96 1.50 -9.54
N VAL A 93 -3.18 1.27 -10.02
CA VAL A 93 -3.54 0.10 -10.83
C VAL A 93 -3.42 0.43 -12.30
N PHE A 94 -2.99 -0.56 -13.10
CA PHE A 94 -3.01 -0.50 -14.54
C PHE A 94 -3.92 -1.62 -15.02
N GLU A 95 -5.07 -1.23 -15.54
CA GLU A 95 -6.09 -2.17 -16.01
C GLU A 95 -5.77 -2.66 -17.41
N LYS A 96 -6.18 -3.90 -17.71
CA LYS A 96 -6.08 -4.43 -19.07
C LYS A 96 -7.04 -3.69 -19.98
N GLU A 97 -6.57 -3.31 -21.15
CA GLU A 97 -7.43 -2.69 -22.15
C GLU A 97 -8.40 -3.73 -22.73
N PRO A 98 -9.72 -3.54 -22.59
CA PRO A 98 -10.69 -4.41 -23.22
C PRO A 98 -10.69 -4.18 -24.73
N VAL A 99 -10.66 -5.27 -25.52
CA VAL A 99 -10.76 -5.22 -26.98
C VAL A 99 -12.21 -5.01 -27.40
N PHE A 100 -13.14 -5.60 -26.68
CA PHE A 100 -14.58 -5.36 -26.85
C PHE A 100 -15.36 -5.67 -25.57
N ILE A 101 -16.56 -5.12 -25.49
CA ILE A 101 -17.47 -5.22 -24.36
C ILE A 101 -18.74 -5.89 -24.82
N LEU A 102 -19.12 -7.00 -24.21
CA LEU A 102 -20.44 -7.59 -24.36
C LEU A 102 -21.35 -7.17 -23.23
N GLN A 103 -22.50 -6.65 -23.57
CA GLN A 103 -23.53 -6.30 -22.58
C GLN A 103 -24.70 -7.25 -22.72
N ASN A 104 -25.00 -8.00 -21.65
CA ASN A 104 -26.19 -8.86 -21.57
C ASN A 104 -27.03 -8.43 -20.38
N LYS A 105 -28.22 -7.86 -20.67
CA LYS A 105 -29.16 -7.35 -19.66
C LYS A 105 -28.52 -6.40 -18.65
N LYS A 106 -28.18 -6.92 -17.45
CA LYS A 106 -27.59 -6.12 -16.34
C LYS A 106 -26.08 -6.37 -16.14
N LYS A 107 -25.46 -7.23 -16.96
CA LYS A 107 -24.04 -7.59 -16.81
C LYS A 107 -23.23 -7.13 -18.01
N ARG A 108 -22.04 -6.63 -17.73
CA ARG A 108 -21.04 -6.28 -18.73
C ARG A 108 -19.86 -7.23 -18.66
N TYR A 109 -19.46 -7.76 -19.79
CA TYR A 109 -18.33 -8.67 -19.94
C TYR A 109 -17.25 -7.99 -20.75
N TYR A 110 -16.03 -8.00 -20.25
CA TYR A 110 -14.89 -7.37 -20.88
C TYR A 110 -13.98 -8.44 -21.50
N PHE A 111 -13.69 -8.34 -22.78
CA PHE A 111 -12.74 -9.20 -23.45
C PHE A 111 -11.42 -8.47 -23.62
N THR A 112 -10.33 -9.13 -23.25
CA THR A 112 -8.96 -8.64 -23.43
C THR A 112 -8.25 -9.40 -24.53
N LYS A 113 -7.09 -8.91 -25.01
CA LYS A 113 -6.27 -9.57 -26.03
C LYS A 113 -5.90 -11.03 -25.71
N LYS A 114 -6.01 -11.45 -24.47
CA LYS A 114 -5.72 -12.83 -24.02
C LYS A 114 -6.98 -13.73 -23.95
N ASN A 115 -8.08 -13.34 -24.58
CA ASN A 115 -9.36 -14.07 -24.61
C ASN A 115 -9.93 -14.42 -23.21
N LEU A 116 -9.63 -13.65 -22.19
CA LEU A 116 -10.20 -13.82 -20.86
C LEU A 116 -11.53 -13.06 -20.78
N LEU A 117 -12.60 -13.79 -20.53
CA LEU A 117 -13.90 -13.22 -20.19
C LEU A 117 -13.81 -12.74 -18.73
N ILE A 118 -14.07 -11.46 -18.52
CA ILE A 118 -13.98 -10.85 -17.21
C ILE A 118 -15.38 -10.31 -16.87
N ASN A 119 -15.92 -10.74 -15.75
CA ASN A 119 -17.25 -10.33 -15.26
C ASN A 119 -17.11 -9.30 -14.17
#